data_51381b4ac35f6f2fb1e6c9ade9cedb21
#
_entry.id   51381b4ac35f6f2fb1e6c9ade9cedb21
#
_cell.length_a   1.000
_cell.length_b   1.000
_cell.length_c   1.000
_cell.angle_alpha   90.00
_cell.angle_beta   90.00
_cell.angle_gamma   90.00
#
_symmetry.space_group_name_H-M   'P 1'
#
loop_
_entity.id
_entity.type
_entity.pdbx_description
1 polymer ?
#
loop_
_entity_poly.entity_id
_entity_poly.type
_entity_poly.pdbx_seq_one_letter_code
_entity_poly.pdbx_strand_id
1 'polypeptide(L)'
;SLVGSEMCIRDRITEGDLPKNIEKLEKYLDCYRGLDSLEEPMMKRIFSKRYLKDSKIFEREMERNVVTAARRYCPEITADMDIQTVLEQLLIEENSQELAVKGPLKLKIWKGSEAKRVDLSDFTYGVVLNSQTVKHAMVEVEQPALKKIVTIENKTNYLAMEYDPEILYIY
;
A
#
# COMPACT_ATOMS: atom_id res chain seq x y z
N SER A 1 0.84 -4.78 11.40
CA SER A 1 0.86 -5.70 10.26
C SER A 1 0.73 -7.13 10.79
N LEU A 2 -0.12 -7.93 10.17
CA LEU A 2 -0.38 -9.34 10.52
C LEU A 2 0.79 -10.27 10.17
N VAL A 3 1.82 -9.73 9.53
CA VAL A 3 3.05 -10.45 9.16
C VAL A 3 3.96 -10.48 10.37
N GLY A 4 4.21 -11.69 10.90
CA GLY A 4 5.03 -11.92 12.10
C GLY A 4 4.24 -12.22 13.38
N SER A 5 2.90 -12.18 13.37
CA SER A 5 2.12 -12.84 14.41
C SER A 5 2.17 -14.35 14.17
N GLU A 6 2.21 -15.15 15.25
CA GLU A 6 2.28 -16.64 15.23
C GLU A 6 1.10 -17.33 14.49
N MET A 7 0.36 -16.62 13.63
CA MET A 7 -0.90 -17.06 13.03
C MET A 7 -0.92 -16.86 11.52
N CYS A 8 -0.18 -17.72 10.84
CA CYS A 8 -0.22 -17.88 9.41
C CYS A 8 -1.61 -18.38 8.95
N ILE A 9 -2.22 -17.70 7.98
CA ILE A 9 -3.51 -18.14 7.39
C ILE A 9 -3.41 -19.57 6.88
N ARG A 10 -2.28 -19.93 6.27
CA ARG A 10 -2.00 -21.28 5.74
C ARG A 10 -2.20 -22.38 6.78
N ASP A 11 -1.75 -22.19 8.02
CA ASP A 11 -1.78 -23.20 9.06
C ASP A 11 -3.20 -23.45 9.62
N ARG A 12 -4.15 -22.56 9.29
CA ARG A 12 -5.55 -22.63 9.74
C ARG A 12 -6.53 -23.03 8.65
N ILE A 13 -6.10 -23.03 7.39
CA ILE A 13 -6.94 -23.47 6.27
C ILE A 13 -7.21 -24.95 6.41
N THR A 14 -8.47 -25.33 6.29
CA THR A 14 -8.95 -26.72 6.32
C THR A 14 -9.17 -27.27 4.91
N GLU A 15 -9.31 -28.57 4.77
CA GLU A 15 -9.65 -29.21 3.48
C GLU A 15 -10.93 -28.64 2.85
N GLY A 16 -11.88 -28.16 3.68
CA GLY A 16 -13.11 -27.52 3.21
C GLY A 16 -12.91 -26.16 2.53
N ASP A 17 -11.81 -25.50 2.76
CA ASP A 17 -11.48 -24.20 2.17
C ASP A 17 -10.70 -24.34 0.86
N LEU A 18 -10.27 -25.54 0.52
CA LEU A 18 -9.44 -25.83 -0.65
C LEU A 18 -10.22 -26.46 -1.79
N PRO A 19 -9.92 -26.13 -3.05
CA PRO A 19 -10.56 -26.73 -4.19
C PRO A 19 -10.17 -28.21 -4.34
N LYS A 20 -11.12 -29.05 -4.74
CA LYS A 20 -10.89 -30.48 -5.00
C LYS A 20 -10.06 -30.76 -6.26
N ASN A 21 -9.97 -29.80 -7.16
CA ASN A 21 -9.17 -29.91 -8.40
C ASN A 21 -7.70 -29.66 -8.09
N ILE A 22 -6.83 -30.60 -8.48
CA ILE A 22 -5.39 -30.59 -8.18
C ILE A 22 -4.68 -29.35 -8.73
N GLU A 23 -4.95 -28.95 -9.97
CA GLU A 23 -4.32 -27.77 -10.57
C GLU A 23 -4.72 -26.47 -9.83
N LYS A 24 -5.98 -26.38 -9.41
CA LYS A 24 -6.44 -25.25 -8.59
C LYS A 24 -5.82 -25.30 -7.20
N LEU A 25 -5.70 -26.49 -6.61
CA LEU A 25 -5.10 -26.67 -5.29
C LEU A 25 -3.65 -26.19 -5.27
N GLU A 26 -2.84 -26.53 -6.27
CA GLU A 26 -1.46 -26.06 -6.37
C GLU A 26 -1.39 -24.51 -6.40
N LYS A 27 -2.24 -23.88 -7.22
CA LYS A 27 -2.31 -22.41 -7.27
C LYS A 27 -2.71 -21.78 -5.92
N TYR A 28 -3.63 -22.42 -5.19
CA TYR A 28 -4.02 -21.96 -3.86
C TYR A 28 -2.88 -22.06 -2.86
N LEU A 29 -2.16 -23.19 -2.88
CA LEU A 29 -1.00 -23.37 -2.01
C LEU A 29 0.12 -22.37 -2.32
N ASP A 30 0.39 -22.11 -3.60
CA ASP A 30 1.37 -21.11 -4.02
C ASP A 30 0.92 -19.70 -3.61
N CYS A 31 -0.37 -19.38 -3.71
CA CYS A 31 -0.93 -18.12 -3.25
C CYS A 31 -0.72 -17.92 -1.74
N TYR A 32 -1.09 -18.90 -0.92
CA TYR A 32 -0.96 -18.78 0.53
C TYR A 32 0.49 -18.80 1.00
N ARG A 33 1.37 -19.59 0.38
CA ARG A 33 2.81 -19.51 0.63
C ARG A 33 3.38 -18.14 0.27
N GLY A 34 2.90 -17.57 -0.83
CA GLY A 34 3.27 -16.21 -1.24
C GLY A 34 2.87 -15.19 -0.20
N LEU A 35 1.62 -15.23 0.29
CA LEU A 35 1.13 -14.31 1.33
C LEU A 35 1.95 -14.42 2.61
N ASP A 36 2.27 -15.63 3.06
CA ASP A 36 3.06 -15.86 4.27
C ASP A 36 4.50 -15.38 4.14
N SER A 37 5.03 -15.29 2.93
CA SER A 37 6.40 -14.84 2.66
C SER A 37 6.54 -13.33 2.54
N LEU A 38 5.43 -12.57 2.59
CA LEU A 38 5.48 -11.12 2.47
C LEU A 38 5.94 -10.48 3.80
N GLU A 39 7.03 -9.75 3.74
CA GLU A 39 7.55 -8.93 4.84
C GLU A 39 7.19 -7.44 4.63
N GLU A 40 6.92 -7.04 3.38
CA GLU A 40 6.56 -5.69 2.99
C GLU A 40 5.37 -5.69 2.03
N PRO A 41 4.62 -4.57 1.96
CA PRO A 41 3.53 -4.43 1.01
C PRO A 41 3.96 -4.65 -0.44
N MET A 42 3.16 -5.42 -1.16
CA MET A 42 3.38 -5.76 -2.57
C MET A 42 2.14 -5.47 -3.41
N MET A 43 2.34 -4.87 -4.58
CA MET A 43 1.27 -4.63 -5.55
C MET A 43 0.60 -5.94 -5.97
N LYS A 44 -0.71 -6.00 -5.93
CA LYS A 44 -1.56 -7.16 -6.29
C LYS A 44 -1.12 -7.85 -7.58
N ARG A 45 -0.86 -7.08 -8.64
CA ARG A 45 -0.41 -7.61 -9.94
C ARG A 45 1.01 -8.18 -9.91
N ILE A 46 1.90 -7.59 -9.12
CA ILE A 46 3.28 -8.09 -8.95
C ILE A 46 3.23 -9.37 -8.15
N PHE A 47 2.45 -9.42 -7.06
CA PHE A 47 2.21 -10.63 -6.28
C PHE A 47 1.70 -11.78 -7.17
N SER A 48 0.62 -11.52 -7.93
CA SER A 48 0.03 -12.51 -8.83
C SER A 48 1.05 -13.04 -9.86
N LYS A 49 1.84 -12.15 -10.47
CA LYS A 49 2.86 -12.57 -11.43
C LYS A 49 3.98 -13.39 -10.78
N ARG A 50 4.42 -13.01 -9.58
CA ARG A 50 5.53 -13.66 -8.86
C ARG A 50 5.17 -15.06 -8.40
N TYR A 51 4.01 -15.23 -7.75
CA TYR A 51 3.62 -16.47 -7.11
C TYR A 51 2.68 -17.34 -7.97
N LEU A 52 1.86 -16.73 -8.81
CA LEU A 52 0.87 -17.42 -9.64
C LEU A 52 1.18 -17.43 -11.14
N LYS A 53 2.35 -16.87 -11.53
CA LYS A 53 2.87 -16.82 -12.91
C LYS A 53 2.03 -15.99 -13.91
N ASP A 54 0.90 -15.42 -13.50
CA ASP A 54 0.04 -14.54 -14.30
C ASP A 54 -0.41 -13.36 -13.46
N SER A 55 -0.36 -12.15 -14.01
CA SER A 55 -0.64 -10.91 -13.28
C SER A 55 -2.11 -10.71 -12.88
N LYS A 56 -3.03 -11.52 -13.40
CA LYS A 56 -4.48 -11.38 -13.17
C LYS A 56 -5.11 -12.57 -12.44
N ILE A 57 -4.39 -13.67 -12.22
CA ILE A 57 -4.95 -14.87 -11.57
C ILE A 57 -5.40 -14.57 -10.15
N PHE A 58 -4.62 -13.82 -9.37
CA PHE A 58 -4.99 -13.47 -8.02
C PHE A 58 -6.38 -12.78 -7.99
N GLU A 59 -6.55 -11.73 -8.77
CA GLU A 59 -7.79 -10.95 -8.82
C GLU A 59 -8.99 -11.80 -9.30
N ARG A 60 -8.81 -12.61 -10.33
CA ARG A 60 -9.89 -13.39 -10.94
C ARG A 60 -10.31 -14.62 -10.14
N GLU A 61 -9.34 -15.29 -9.51
CA GLU A 61 -9.56 -16.65 -8.99
C GLU A 61 -9.33 -16.77 -7.48
N MET A 62 -8.45 -15.94 -6.89
CA MET A 62 -7.98 -16.12 -5.51
C MET A 62 -8.52 -15.09 -4.53
N GLU A 63 -8.67 -13.84 -4.94
CA GLU A 63 -8.94 -12.69 -4.08
C GLU A 63 -10.12 -12.93 -3.12
N ARG A 64 -11.27 -13.37 -3.66
CA ARG A 64 -12.46 -13.61 -2.83
C ARG A 64 -12.23 -14.70 -1.78
N ASN A 65 -11.51 -15.74 -2.15
CA ASN A 65 -11.25 -16.87 -1.24
C ASN A 65 -10.23 -16.47 -0.16
N VAL A 66 -9.21 -15.72 -0.55
CA VAL A 66 -8.22 -15.17 0.38
C VAL A 66 -8.88 -14.23 1.38
N VAL A 67 -9.73 -13.31 0.93
CA VAL A 67 -10.50 -12.41 1.81
C VAL A 67 -11.43 -13.18 2.74
N THR A 68 -12.12 -14.21 2.24
CA THR A 68 -13.00 -15.06 3.04
C THR A 68 -12.21 -15.83 4.10
N ALA A 69 -11.08 -16.40 3.73
CA ALA A 69 -10.20 -17.09 4.66
C ALA A 69 -9.62 -16.13 5.73
N ALA A 70 -9.19 -14.95 5.29
CA ALA A 70 -8.68 -13.92 6.20
C ALA A 70 -9.71 -13.50 7.24
N ARG A 71 -10.95 -13.23 6.82
CA ARG A 71 -12.06 -12.92 7.74
C ARG A 71 -12.41 -14.04 8.70
N ARG A 72 -12.20 -15.29 8.30
CA ARG A 72 -12.48 -16.46 9.14
C ARG A 72 -11.39 -16.73 10.15
N TYR A 73 -10.14 -16.53 9.77
CA TYR A 73 -8.99 -17.02 10.53
C TYR A 73 -8.13 -15.93 11.16
N CYS A 74 -8.25 -14.67 10.75
CA CYS A 74 -7.52 -13.54 11.32
C CYS A 74 -8.45 -12.72 12.22
N PRO A 75 -8.26 -12.77 13.55
CA PRO A 75 -9.14 -12.06 14.49
C PRO A 75 -9.18 -10.54 14.32
N GLU A 76 -8.09 -9.98 13.79
CA GLU A 76 -7.97 -8.54 13.53
C GLU A 76 -8.78 -8.07 12.31
N ILE A 77 -9.20 -9.01 11.46
CA ILE A 77 -9.99 -8.72 10.25
C ILE A 77 -11.46 -8.90 10.56
N THR A 78 -12.19 -7.79 10.63
CA THR A 78 -13.62 -7.78 10.93
C THR A 78 -14.47 -7.91 9.66
N ALA A 79 -15.74 -8.30 9.83
CA ALA A 79 -16.63 -8.55 8.69
C ALA A 79 -17.04 -7.26 7.94
N ASP A 80 -16.96 -6.12 8.59
CA ASP A 80 -17.29 -4.79 8.06
C ASP A 80 -16.14 -4.14 7.26
N MET A 81 -14.92 -4.66 7.36
CA MET A 81 -13.81 -4.19 6.54
C MET A 81 -14.10 -4.46 5.07
N ASP A 82 -13.87 -3.47 4.20
CA ASP A 82 -13.93 -3.68 2.75
C ASP A 82 -12.78 -4.59 2.25
N ILE A 83 -12.91 -5.05 1.01
CA ILE A 83 -11.94 -5.98 0.42
C ILE A 83 -10.53 -5.36 0.36
N GLN A 84 -10.45 -4.08 0.00
CA GLN A 84 -9.17 -3.39 -0.13
C GLN A 84 -8.44 -3.31 1.22
N THR A 85 -9.15 -2.91 2.28
CA THR A 85 -8.62 -2.87 3.64
C THR A 85 -8.13 -4.24 4.10
N VAL A 86 -8.89 -5.32 3.80
CA VAL A 86 -8.45 -6.69 4.13
C VAL A 86 -7.18 -7.06 3.38
N LEU A 87 -7.07 -6.74 2.10
CA LEU A 87 -5.88 -7.03 1.30
C LEU A 87 -4.67 -6.24 1.79
N GLU A 88 -4.84 -4.98 2.16
CA GLU A 88 -3.78 -4.14 2.75
C GLU A 88 -3.26 -4.71 4.08
N GLN A 89 -4.14 -5.29 4.91
CA GLN A 89 -3.73 -6.01 6.13
C GLN A 89 -2.88 -7.25 5.80
N LEU A 90 -3.13 -7.88 4.65
CA LEU A 90 -2.36 -9.01 4.13
C LEU A 90 -1.13 -8.57 3.29
N LEU A 91 -0.77 -7.29 3.35
CA LEU A 91 0.32 -6.68 2.58
C LEU A 91 0.13 -6.75 1.05
N ILE A 92 -1.11 -6.83 0.58
CA ILE A 92 -1.44 -6.74 -0.85
C ILE A 92 -2.03 -5.36 -1.13
N GLU A 93 -1.35 -4.57 -1.96
CA GLU A 93 -1.81 -3.24 -2.38
C GLU A 93 -2.40 -3.29 -3.79
N GLU A 94 -3.54 -2.64 -4.00
CA GLU A 94 -4.14 -2.54 -5.33
C GLU A 94 -3.46 -1.48 -6.18
N ASN A 95 -3.21 -0.33 -5.57
CA ASN A 95 -2.52 0.79 -6.20
C ASN A 95 -1.39 1.28 -5.28
N SER A 96 -0.35 1.83 -5.88
CA SER A 96 0.64 2.59 -5.12
C SER A 96 -0.09 3.75 -4.43
N GLN A 97 0.03 3.85 -3.12
CA GLN A 97 -0.44 5.03 -2.41
C GLN A 97 0.36 6.24 -2.91
N GLU A 98 -0.35 7.28 -3.25
CA GLU A 98 0.21 8.52 -3.77
C GLU A 98 -0.15 9.66 -2.84
N LEU A 99 0.80 10.55 -2.61
CA LEU A 99 0.62 11.75 -1.83
C LEU A 99 0.88 12.95 -2.74
N ALA A 100 -0.17 13.68 -3.08
CA ALA A 100 -0.02 14.91 -3.82
C ALA A 100 0.22 16.07 -2.85
N VAL A 101 1.29 16.85 -3.09
CA VAL A 101 1.66 17.99 -2.25
C VAL A 101 1.91 19.23 -3.08
N LYS A 102 1.53 20.40 -2.56
CA LYS A 102 1.75 21.71 -3.16
C LYS A 102 2.05 22.72 -2.06
N GLY A 103 3.19 23.36 -2.14
CA GLY A 103 3.63 24.34 -1.12
C GLY A 103 5.09 24.17 -0.70
N PRO A 104 5.55 24.95 0.29
CA PRO A 104 6.94 24.98 0.72
C PRO A 104 7.26 23.76 1.59
N LEU A 105 7.73 22.67 0.96
CA LEU A 105 8.12 21.44 1.64
C LEU A 105 9.54 21.05 1.25
N LYS A 106 10.40 20.89 2.25
CA LYS A 106 11.78 20.39 2.06
C LYS A 106 11.90 18.99 2.64
N LEU A 107 12.45 18.09 1.82
CA LEU A 107 12.66 16.69 2.16
C LEU A 107 14.12 16.30 2.08
N LYS A 108 14.50 15.33 2.91
CA LYS A 108 15.70 14.49 2.69
C LYS A 108 15.23 13.15 2.18
N ILE A 109 15.73 12.75 1.00
CA ILE A 109 15.42 11.46 0.40
C ILE A 109 16.67 10.60 0.46
N TRP A 110 16.54 9.39 1.01
CA TRP A 110 17.64 8.46 1.22
C TRP A 110 17.76 7.48 0.05
N LYS A 111 18.99 7.29 -0.43
CA LYS A 111 19.36 6.24 -1.36
C LYS A 111 20.54 5.48 -0.77
N GLY A 112 20.24 4.36 -0.12
CA GLY A 112 21.23 3.65 0.69
C GLY A 112 21.70 4.53 1.87
N SER A 113 22.99 4.78 2.00
CA SER A 113 23.59 5.63 3.04
C SER A 113 23.62 7.13 2.70
N GLU A 114 23.31 7.50 1.47
CA GLU A 114 23.32 8.89 1.02
C GLU A 114 21.94 9.53 1.12
N ALA A 115 21.89 10.78 1.60
CA ALA A 115 20.68 11.59 1.63
C ALA A 115 20.84 12.79 0.68
N LYS A 116 19.80 13.03 -0.13
CA LYS A 116 19.69 14.22 -0.97
C LYS A 116 18.58 15.12 -0.45
N ARG A 117 18.84 16.41 -0.41
CA ARG A 117 17.84 17.43 -0.13
C ARG A 117 17.07 17.73 -1.40
N VAL A 118 15.75 17.82 -1.26
CA VAL A 118 14.81 18.19 -2.32
C VAL A 118 13.92 19.27 -1.77
N ASP A 119 13.87 20.41 -2.47
CA ASP A 119 12.92 21.48 -2.18
C ASP A 119 11.75 21.38 -3.14
N LEU A 120 10.55 21.13 -2.62
CA LEU A 120 9.34 20.98 -3.42
C LEU A 120 8.66 22.32 -3.72
N SER A 121 9.14 23.44 -3.17
CA SER A 121 8.61 24.79 -3.44
C SER A 121 8.72 25.21 -4.90
N ASP A 122 9.68 24.64 -5.65
CA ASP A 122 9.85 24.89 -7.07
C ASP A 122 8.71 24.31 -7.92
N PHE A 123 7.93 23.36 -7.37
CA PHE A 123 6.80 22.73 -8.03
C PHE A 123 5.49 23.48 -7.72
N THR A 124 5.33 24.67 -8.26
CA THR A 124 4.17 25.55 -7.97
C THR A 124 2.81 24.94 -8.32
N TYR A 125 2.76 24.00 -9.26
CA TYR A 125 1.55 23.23 -9.59
C TYR A 125 1.35 21.98 -8.75
N GLY A 126 2.30 21.70 -7.83
CA GLY A 126 2.31 20.51 -6.98
C GLY A 126 3.09 19.34 -7.58
N VAL A 127 3.34 18.36 -6.76
CA VAL A 127 4.05 17.11 -7.11
C VAL A 127 3.35 15.94 -6.45
N VAL A 128 3.41 14.77 -7.10
CA VAL A 128 2.89 13.51 -6.54
C VAL A 128 4.07 12.65 -6.10
N LEU A 129 4.07 12.29 -4.83
CA LEU A 129 5.04 11.40 -4.22
C LEU A 129 4.41 10.01 -4.10
N ASN A 130 5.07 8.99 -4.61
CA ASN A 130 4.64 7.61 -4.43
C ASN A 130 5.06 7.06 -3.06
N SER A 131 4.45 5.94 -2.64
CA SER A 131 4.71 5.30 -1.35
C SER A 131 6.19 4.98 -1.12
N GLN A 132 6.94 4.58 -2.15
CA GLN A 132 8.37 4.29 -2.03
C GLN A 132 9.19 5.55 -1.74
N THR A 133 8.89 6.66 -2.40
CA THR A 133 9.53 7.94 -2.12
C THR A 133 9.22 8.40 -0.70
N VAL A 134 7.97 8.28 -0.26
CA VAL A 134 7.55 8.67 1.11
C VAL A 134 8.27 7.82 2.16
N LYS A 135 8.38 6.50 1.97
CA LYS A 135 9.11 5.59 2.89
C LYS A 135 10.58 5.96 3.08
N HIS A 136 11.21 6.49 2.03
CA HIS A 136 12.63 6.85 2.05
C HIS A 136 12.86 8.36 2.20
N ALA A 137 11.80 9.13 2.49
CA ALA A 137 11.87 10.56 2.71
C ALA A 137 11.69 10.90 4.19
N MET A 138 12.34 11.97 4.60
CA MET A 138 12.14 12.60 5.91
C MET A 138 11.93 14.09 5.69
N VAL A 139 10.93 14.65 6.34
CA VAL A 139 10.71 16.10 6.35
C VAL A 139 11.87 16.76 7.08
N GLU A 140 12.47 17.80 6.50
CA GLU A 140 13.49 18.59 7.19
C GLU A 140 12.85 19.30 8.39
N VAL A 141 13.59 19.37 9.50
CA VAL A 141 13.10 20.01 10.74
C VAL A 141 12.89 21.51 10.52
N GLU A 142 13.74 22.13 9.73
CA GLU A 142 13.65 23.56 9.43
C GLU A 142 12.80 23.80 8.18
N GLN A 143 11.58 24.26 8.38
CA GLN A 143 10.63 24.67 7.33
C GLN A 143 10.26 26.16 7.53
N PRO A 144 11.19 27.10 7.34
CA PRO A 144 11.00 28.49 7.78
C PRO A 144 9.84 29.22 7.10
N ALA A 145 9.48 28.82 5.89
CA ALA A 145 8.37 29.40 5.16
C ALA A 145 7.01 28.78 5.53
N LEU A 146 6.99 27.54 6.01
CA LEU A 146 5.75 26.80 6.26
C LEU A 146 5.06 27.28 7.54
N LYS A 147 3.87 27.85 7.42
CA LYS A 147 3.03 28.30 8.54
C LYS A 147 1.78 27.44 8.76
N LYS A 148 1.28 26.80 7.69
CA LYS A 148 0.02 26.06 7.74
C LYS A 148 0.07 24.81 6.85
N ILE A 149 -0.55 23.72 7.33
CA ILE A 149 -0.81 22.52 6.55
C ILE A 149 -2.33 22.39 6.37
N VAL A 150 -2.76 22.12 5.14
CA VAL A 150 -4.17 21.92 4.79
C VAL A 150 -4.30 20.59 4.07
N THR A 151 -5.04 19.67 4.64
CA THR A 151 -5.40 18.40 3.99
C THR A 151 -6.71 18.58 3.23
N ILE A 152 -6.76 18.02 2.01
CA ILE A 152 -7.90 18.18 1.10
C ILE A 152 -8.32 16.79 0.63
N GLU A 153 -9.56 16.41 0.90
CA GLU A 153 -10.09 15.08 0.54
C GLU A 153 -10.53 14.99 -0.94
N ASN A 154 -10.84 16.12 -1.56
CA ASN A 154 -11.33 16.16 -2.93
C ASN A 154 -10.25 16.62 -3.90
N LYS A 155 -9.92 15.77 -4.87
CA LYS A 155 -8.88 16.04 -5.89
C LYS A 155 -9.14 17.33 -6.68
N THR A 156 -10.38 17.60 -7.06
CA THR A 156 -10.73 18.81 -7.80
C THR A 156 -10.44 20.06 -6.98
N ASN A 157 -10.78 20.03 -5.69
CA ASN A 157 -10.49 21.14 -4.78
C ASN A 157 -8.97 21.32 -4.60
N TYR A 158 -8.21 20.22 -4.44
CA TYR A 158 -6.75 20.30 -4.39
C TYR A 158 -6.14 20.93 -5.65
N LEU A 159 -6.61 20.52 -6.83
CA LEU A 159 -6.13 21.08 -8.10
C LEU A 159 -6.47 22.57 -8.26
N ALA A 160 -7.60 23.03 -7.71
CA ALA A 160 -8.04 24.42 -7.75
C ALA A 160 -7.28 25.32 -6.76
N MET A 161 -6.55 24.76 -5.76
CA MET A 161 -5.75 25.59 -4.85
C MET A 161 -4.60 26.25 -5.63
N GLU A 162 -4.45 27.54 -5.46
CA GLU A 162 -3.27 28.27 -5.94
C GLU A 162 -2.09 28.02 -5.00
N TYR A 163 -0.88 28.10 -5.52
CA TYR A 163 0.34 27.97 -4.71
C TYR A 163 0.41 29.14 -3.71
N ASP A 164 0.69 28.79 -2.44
CA ASP A 164 0.94 29.72 -1.38
C ASP A 164 2.32 29.42 -0.74
N PRO A 165 3.23 30.41 -0.61
CA PRO A 165 4.56 30.19 -0.08
C PRO A 165 4.59 29.86 1.43
N GLU A 166 3.46 29.96 2.14
CA GLU A 166 3.35 29.70 3.57
C GLU A 166 2.43 28.51 3.90
N ILE A 167 1.74 27.94 2.90
CA ILE A 167 0.76 26.85 3.08
C ILE A 167 1.19 25.60 2.32
N LEU A 168 1.20 24.47 3.00
CA LEU A 168 1.33 23.15 2.38
C LEU A 168 -0.05 22.52 2.22
N TYR A 169 -0.46 22.31 0.97
CA TYR A 169 -1.66 21.55 0.62
C TYR A 169 -1.30 20.10 0.39
N ILE A 170 -2.08 19.18 0.95
CA ILE A 170 -1.90 17.73 0.87
C ILE A 170 -3.21 17.08 0.42
N TYR A 171 -3.13 16.20 -0.59
CA TYR A 171 -4.22 15.37 -1.08
C TYR A 171 -3.80 13.91 -1.14
#